data_f89ed75372fd8cefbf3fce6611a5e0b1
#
_entry.id   f89ed75372fd8cefbf3fce6611a5e0b1
#
_cell.length_a   1.000
_cell.length_b   1.000
_cell.length_c   1.000
_cell.angle_alpha   90.00
_cell.angle_beta   90.00
_cell.angle_gamma   90.00
#
_symmetry.space_group_name_H-M   'P 1'
#
loop_
_entity.id
_entity.type
_entity.pdbx_description
1 polymer ?
#
loop_
_entity_poly.entity_id
_entity_poly.type
_entity_poly.pdbx_seq_one_letter_code
_entity_poly.pdbx_strand_id
1 'polypeptide(L)'
;MRILTALLLAAAVIIPGSATLRASENRHNGYYVATDGDDISTGTLRRPFRTIARALAEAHAGDTVFVRGGTYREQVVFPASGRADARIVLKAYGDERPVISGEGIAVEGRTDMLLIRGRSHITVEGLEITALGTAEAGREANGIVVEAGSTDITLRGNHIHSIRNTAPRETYPSAHAILLIGNTEQAMQRITVEGNRIHDCVTGTSEAVTINGYVDGFRIESNEIFRCSNIAIDAAGGYAANRNPDLNYARNGVICRNVIYDIDNELGQLKGNCGAIAIYADGARDITIERNRIHRCDRGIGIVSETDAYPTLRCIVRNNIVTSCRRTGIYMGGYLDYTCLLYTSPSPR
;
A
#
# COMPACT_ATOMS: atom_id res chain seq x y z
N MET A 1 -84.47 -24.99 43.26
CA MET A 1 -83.68 -23.77 43.51
C MET A 1 -82.21 -24.03 43.11
N ARG A 2 -81.87 -23.69 41.89
CA ARG A 2 -80.51 -23.87 41.34
C ARG A 2 -79.90 -22.52 41.01
N ILE A 3 -78.85 -22.13 41.67
CA ILE A 3 -78.15 -20.88 41.50
C ILE A 3 -77.11 -21.12 40.39
N LEU A 4 -77.26 -20.34 39.31
CA LEU A 4 -76.28 -20.31 38.21
C LEU A 4 -75.22 -19.26 38.56
N THR A 5 -73.98 -19.68 38.66
CA THR A 5 -72.80 -18.80 38.82
C THR A 5 -72.24 -18.49 37.43
N ALA A 6 -72.30 -17.23 37.03
CA ALA A 6 -71.72 -16.75 35.79
C ALA A 6 -70.23 -16.44 35.99
N LEU A 7 -69.34 -17.11 35.21
CA LEU A 7 -67.92 -16.82 35.14
C LEU A 7 -67.67 -15.71 34.09
N LEU A 8 -67.18 -14.58 34.54
CA LEU A 8 -66.69 -13.51 33.65
C LEU A 8 -65.23 -13.88 33.24
N LEU A 9 -65.04 -14.15 31.94
CA LEU A 9 -63.68 -14.23 31.35
C LEU A 9 -63.28 -12.80 30.96
N ALA A 10 -62.22 -12.29 31.62
CA ALA A 10 -61.55 -11.07 31.19
C ALA A 10 -60.54 -11.40 30.09
N ALA A 11 -60.81 -10.95 28.84
CA ALA A 11 -59.86 -11.05 27.76
C ALA A 11 -58.81 -9.92 27.88
N ALA A 12 -57.57 -10.29 28.18
CA ALA A 12 -56.43 -9.37 28.13
C ALA A 12 -56.07 -9.07 26.66
N VAL A 13 -56.31 -7.84 26.23
CA VAL A 13 -55.84 -7.33 24.93
C VAL A 13 -54.33 -7.06 25.07
N ILE A 14 -53.53 -7.92 24.46
CA ILE A 14 -52.08 -7.67 24.28
C ILE A 14 -51.96 -6.65 23.14
N ILE A 15 -51.63 -5.40 23.47
CA ILE A 15 -51.22 -4.39 22.49
C ILE A 15 -49.78 -4.74 22.05
N PRO A 16 -49.53 -5.05 20.77
CA PRO A 16 -48.15 -5.25 20.32
C PRO A 16 -47.41 -3.94 20.44
N GLY A 17 -46.28 -3.98 21.19
CA GLY A 17 -45.43 -2.84 21.39
C GLY A 17 -44.99 -2.26 20.04
N SER A 18 -45.18 -0.95 19.90
CA SER A 18 -44.68 -0.16 18.79
C SER A 18 -43.18 -0.36 18.70
N ALA A 19 -42.74 -1.18 17.75
CA ALA A 19 -41.36 -1.14 17.29
C ALA A 19 -41.14 0.28 16.76
N THR A 20 -40.50 1.12 17.54
CA THR A 20 -39.95 2.38 17.03
C THR A 20 -39.01 2.04 15.89
N LEU A 21 -39.52 2.22 14.66
CA LEU A 21 -38.68 2.38 13.48
C LEU A 21 -37.72 3.53 13.83
N ARG A 22 -36.50 3.18 14.21
CA ARG A 22 -35.41 4.16 14.17
C ARG A 22 -35.38 4.64 12.74
N ALA A 23 -35.76 5.89 12.53
CA ALA A 23 -35.56 6.59 11.28
C ALA A 23 -34.11 6.30 10.87
N SER A 24 -33.90 5.80 9.65
CA SER A 24 -32.60 5.76 9.04
C SER A 24 -32.14 7.22 9.01
N GLU A 25 -31.29 7.58 9.99
CA GLU A 25 -30.57 8.84 9.94
C GLU A 25 -30.01 8.94 8.54
N ASN A 26 -30.24 10.07 7.89
CA ASN A 26 -29.68 10.43 6.59
C ASN A 26 -28.17 10.19 6.66
N ARG A 27 -27.69 8.99 6.28
CA ARG A 27 -26.27 8.72 6.16
C ARG A 27 -25.77 9.63 5.06
N HIS A 28 -24.99 10.61 5.46
CA HIS A 28 -24.22 11.38 4.51
C HIS A 28 -23.27 10.38 3.84
N ASN A 29 -23.48 10.08 2.56
CA ASN A 29 -22.60 9.19 1.80
C ASN A 29 -21.20 9.78 1.58
N GLY A 30 -20.84 10.88 2.26
CA GLY A 30 -19.55 11.49 2.15
C GLY A 30 -19.26 12.62 3.11
N TYR A 31 -18.05 12.63 3.60
CA TYR A 31 -17.46 13.72 4.37
C TYR A 31 -16.51 14.53 3.52
N TYR A 32 -16.42 15.81 3.77
CA TYR A 32 -15.55 16.74 3.04
C TYR A 32 -14.49 17.31 3.98
N VAL A 33 -13.26 17.37 3.48
CA VAL A 33 -12.12 17.94 4.17
C VAL A 33 -11.57 19.10 3.35
N ALA A 34 -11.28 20.22 4.00
CA ALA A 34 -10.68 21.39 3.36
C ALA A 34 -9.72 22.09 4.34
N THR A 35 -8.63 22.67 3.84
CA THR A 35 -7.62 23.34 4.68
C THR A 35 -8.17 24.54 5.46
N ASP A 36 -9.22 25.15 4.98
CA ASP A 36 -9.98 26.24 5.64
C ASP A 36 -11.19 25.72 6.45
N GLY A 37 -11.35 24.39 6.58
CA GLY A 37 -12.38 23.74 7.36
C GLY A 37 -12.19 23.86 8.87
N ASP A 38 -13.08 23.20 9.63
CA ASP A 38 -13.03 23.16 11.08
C ASP A 38 -13.48 21.76 11.59
N ASP A 39 -12.69 21.15 12.46
CA ASP A 39 -12.94 19.80 12.98
C ASP A 39 -14.12 19.68 13.94
N ILE A 40 -14.68 20.81 14.39
CA ILE A 40 -15.98 20.87 15.11
C ILE A 40 -17.19 20.99 14.16
N SER A 41 -16.94 21.14 12.86
CA SER A 41 -17.98 21.20 11.83
C SER A 41 -18.65 19.84 11.62
N THR A 42 -19.58 19.78 10.67
CA THR A 42 -20.38 18.57 10.35
C THR A 42 -19.80 17.74 9.21
N GLY A 43 -18.68 18.16 8.62
CA GLY A 43 -18.03 17.45 7.50
C GLY A 43 -18.79 17.51 6.18
N THR A 44 -19.76 18.41 6.02
CA THR A 44 -20.47 18.62 4.75
C THR A 44 -19.63 19.47 3.80
N LEU A 45 -19.98 19.51 2.50
CA LEU A 45 -19.28 20.35 1.52
C LEU A 45 -19.25 21.85 1.90
N ARG A 46 -20.29 22.36 2.55
CA ARG A 46 -20.36 23.76 3.00
C ARG A 46 -19.71 24.00 4.37
N ARG A 47 -19.53 22.96 5.15
CA ARG A 47 -18.92 22.98 6.48
C ARG A 47 -17.97 21.81 6.64
N PRO A 48 -16.85 21.81 5.89
CA PRO A 48 -15.89 20.69 5.85
C PRO A 48 -15.15 20.56 7.18
N PHE A 49 -14.63 19.38 7.42
CA PHE A 49 -13.59 19.17 8.43
C PHE A 49 -12.28 19.82 7.97
N ARG A 50 -11.40 20.12 8.89
CA ARG A 50 -10.06 20.63 8.59
C ARG A 50 -9.07 19.51 8.31
N THR A 51 -9.16 18.39 9.03
CA THR A 51 -8.21 17.29 8.96
C THR A 51 -8.82 16.02 8.34
N ILE A 52 -8.00 15.29 7.61
CA ILE A 52 -8.37 13.98 7.06
C ILE A 52 -8.62 12.99 8.20
N ALA A 53 -7.80 13.06 9.25
CA ALA A 53 -7.94 12.22 10.44
C ALA A 53 -9.33 12.38 11.08
N ARG A 54 -9.84 13.61 11.19
CA ARG A 54 -11.19 13.86 11.73
C ARG A 54 -12.27 13.25 10.87
N ALA A 55 -12.18 13.39 9.55
CA ALA A 55 -13.15 12.82 8.63
C ALA A 55 -13.15 11.29 8.66
N LEU A 56 -11.98 10.66 8.71
CA LEU A 56 -11.86 9.21 8.80
C LEU A 56 -12.38 8.66 10.14
N ALA A 57 -12.28 9.42 11.23
CA ALA A 57 -12.84 9.04 12.52
C ALA A 57 -14.38 8.95 12.52
N GLU A 58 -15.04 9.73 11.65
CA GLU A 58 -16.51 9.68 11.46
C GLU A 58 -16.93 8.67 10.38
N ALA A 59 -16.00 8.28 9.48
CA ALA A 59 -16.33 7.44 8.35
C ALA A 59 -16.63 5.98 8.75
N HIS A 60 -17.74 5.48 8.23
CA HIS A 60 -18.20 4.10 8.39
C HIS A 60 -18.16 3.35 7.03
N ALA A 61 -18.42 2.07 7.06
CA ALA A 61 -18.52 1.27 5.83
C ALA A 61 -19.55 1.85 4.85
N GLY A 62 -19.08 2.17 3.64
CA GLY A 62 -19.83 2.80 2.55
C GLY A 62 -19.64 4.31 2.43
N ASP A 63 -18.93 4.94 3.36
CA ASP A 63 -18.67 6.37 3.29
C ASP A 63 -17.47 6.71 2.41
N THR A 64 -17.53 7.89 1.81
CA THR A 64 -16.42 8.49 1.06
C THR A 64 -15.96 9.75 1.77
N VAL A 65 -14.66 9.85 2.02
CA VAL A 65 -14.00 11.06 2.48
C VAL A 65 -13.42 11.79 1.27
N PHE A 66 -14.00 12.93 0.92
CA PHE A 66 -13.56 13.80 -0.17
C PHE A 66 -12.60 14.85 0.35
N VAL A 67 -11.36 14.81 -0.13
CA VAL A 67 -10.33 15.77 0.25
C VAL A 67 -10.23 16.87 -0.79
N ARG A 68 -10.46 18.12 -0.37
CA ARG A 68 -10.34 19.32 -1.21
C ARG A 68 -8.88 19.65 -1.46
N GLY A 69 -8.60 20.38 -2.52
CA GLY A 69 -7.27 20.87 -2.86
C GLY A 69 -6.66 21.69 -1.71
N GLY A 70 -5.38 21.51 -1.51
CA GLY A 70 -4.62 22.16 -0.44
C GLY A 70 -3.57 21.23 0.15
N THR A 71 -2.75 21.77 1.07
CA THR A 71 -1.66 21.01 1.71
C THR A 71 -2.03 20.64 3.15
N TYR A 72 -2.08 19.35 3.40
CA TYR A 72 -2.37 18.74 4.70
C TYR A 72 -1.07 18.18 5.30
N ARG A 73 -0.64 18.74 6.41
CA ARG A 73 0.57 18.30 7.13
C ARG A 73 0.15 17.40 8.31
N GLU A 74 -0.26 16.21 7.97
CA GLU A 74 -0.73 15.23 8.97
C GLU A 74 -0.37 13.81 8.55
N GLN A 75 -0.22 12.92 9.52
CA GLN A 75 -0.17 11.48 9.32
C GLN A 75 -1.59 10.91 9.33
N VAL A 76 -1.95 10.16 8.30
CA VAL A 76 -3.31 9.65 8.11
C VAL A 76 -3.36 8.17 8.51
N VAL A 77 -4.24 7.81 9.44
CA VAL A 77 -4.45 6.43 9.87
C VAL A 77 -5.91 6.05 9.69
N PHE A 78 -6.16 4.90 9.07
CA PHE A 78 -7.52 4.37 8.95
C PHE A 78 -7.99 3.71 10.24
N PRO A 79 -8.98 4.25 10.96
CA PRO A 79 -9.44 3.69 12.23
C PRO A 79 -10.42 2.52 12.06
N ALA A 80 -11.08 2.42 10.89
CA ALA A 80 -12.15 1.46 10.63
C ALA A 80 -11.96 0.71 9.31
N SER A 81 -12.68 -0.39 9.15
CA SER A 81 -12.78 -1.16 7.91
C SER A 81 -14.10 -0.86 7.19
N GLY A 82 -14.08 -0.93 5.86
CA GLY A 82 -15.29 -1.05 5.07
C GLY A 82 -15.89 -2.46 5.12
N ARG A 83 -16.76 -2.77 4.16
CA ARG A 83 -17.31 -4.09 3.88
C ARG A 83 -17.20 -4.38 2.38
N ALA A 84 -17.37 -5.64 1.99
CA ALA A 84 -17.25 -6.06 0.60
C ALA A 84 -18.21 -5.30 -0.34
N ASP A 85 -19.40 -4.99 0.14
CA ASP A 85 -20.45 -4.24 -0.55
C ASP A 85 -20.43 -2.74 -0.24
N ALA A 86 -19.57 -2.28 0.67
CA ALA A 86 -19.57 -0.92 1.21
C ALA A 86 -18.16 -0.50 1.66
N ARG A 87 -17.28 -0.19 0.70
CA ARG A 87 -15.89 0.23 0.99
C ARG A 87 -15.85 1.59 1.69
N ILE A 88 -14.81 1.83 2.48
CA ILE A 88 -14.43 3.19 2.87
C ILE A 88 -13.50 3.73 1.77
N VAL A 89 -13.82 4.91 1.27
CA VAL A 89 -13.05 5.55 0.20
C VAL A 89 -12.48 6.87 0.70
N LEU A 90 -11.16 7.04 0.61
CA LEU A 90 -10.48 8.33 0.78
C LEU A 90 -10.03 8.81 -0.59
N LYS A 91 -10.52 9.95 -1.06
CA LYS A 91 -10.20 10.39 -2.42
C LYS A 91 -10.19 11.91 -2.59
N ALA A 92 -9.50 12.35 -3.63
CA ALA A 92 -9.57 13.74 -4.08
C ALA A 92 -11.01 14.12 -4.47
N TYR A 93 -11.39 15.35 -4.20
CA TYR A 93 -12.68 15.90 -4.61
C TYR A 93 -12.61 16.44 -6.05
N GLY A 94 -13.40 15.84 -6.95
CA GLY A 94 -13.41 16.24 -8.36
C GLY A 94 -12.02 16.12 -8.99
N ASP A 95 -11.59 17.19 -9.64
CA ASP A 95 -10.25 17.30 -10.27
C ASP A 95 -9.25 18.06 -9.39
N GLU A 96 -9.59 18.28 -8.12
CA GLU A 96 -8.72 18.98 -7.16
C GLU A 96 -7.53 18.08 -6.78
N ARG A 97 -6.42 18.70 -6.37
CA ARG A 97 -5.17 18.01 -6.01
C ARG A 97 -4.83 18.24 -4.54
N PRO A 98 -5.34 17.42 -3.65
CA PRO A 98 -4.95 17.44 -2.25
C PRO A 98 -3.53 16.85 -2.06
N VAL A 99 -2.72 17.51 -1.26
CA VAL A 99 -1.35 17.14 -0.97
C VAL A 99 -1.24 16.76 0.52
N ILE A 100 -0.90 15.50 0.81
CA ILE A 100 -0.50 15.06 2.14
C ILE A 100 1.03 15.22 2.21
N SER A 101 1.49 16.21 2.96
CA SER A 101 2.89 16.61 2.99
C SER A 101 3.55 16.25 4.32
N GLY A 102 4.68 15.57 4.25
CA GLY A 102 5.57 15.31 5.38
C GLY A 102 6.51 16.47 5.72
N GLU A 103 6.38 17.63 5.03
CA GLU A 103 7.21 18.79 5.31
C GLU A 103 7.04 19.27 6.75
N GLY A 104 8.13 19.28 7.51
CA GLY A 104 8.14 19.63 8.92
C GLY A 104 7.74 18.50 9.87
N ILE A 105 7.36 17.32 9.37
CA ILE A 105 7.13 16.15 10.21
C ILE A 105 8.47 15.48 10.51
N ALA A 106 8.78 15.33 11.80
CA ALA A 106 9.96 14.59 12.23
C ALA A 106 9.78 13.08 11.95
N VAL A 107 10.81 12.47 11.39
CA VAL A 107 10.82 11.00 11.24
C VAL A 107 11.35 10.40 12.54
N GLU A 108 10.50 9.71 13.28
CA GLU A 108 10.83 9.06 14.55
C GLU A 108 10.62 7.54 14.43
N GLY A 109 11.72 6.76 14.48
CA GLY A 109 11.65 5.33 14.17
C GLY A 109 11.12 5.10 12.77
N ARG A 110 10.00 4.37 12.63
CA ARG A 110 9.22 4.27 11.39
C ARG A 110 8.10 5.32 11.40
N THR A 111 8.06 6.14 10.37
CA THR A 111 7.05 7.19 10.19
C THR A 111 6.34 7.02 8.86
N ASP A 112 5.02 6.87 8.89
CA ASP A 112 4.16 6.58 7.76
C ASP A 112 3.25 7.79 7.49
N MET A 113 3.19 8.30 6.24
CA MET A 113 2.26 9.39 5.90
C MET A 113 0.82 8.91 5.84
N LEU A 114 0.59 7.68 5.33
CA LEU A 114 -0.72 7.04 5.34
C LEU A 114 -0.58 5.58 5.77
N LEU A 115 -1.30 5.19 6.82
CA LEU A 115 -1.25 3.86 7.40
C LEU A 115 -2.61 3.14 7.36
N ILE A 116 -2.61 1.93 6.79
CA ILE A 116 -3.71 0.97 6.83
C ILE A 116 -3.22 -0.27 7.57
N ARG A 117 -3.60 -0.42 8.83
CA ARG A 117 -3.16 -1.51 9.71
C ARG A 117 -4.33 -2.38 10.16
N GLY A 118 -4.34 -3.65 9.74
CA GLY A 118 -5.38 -4.61 10.12
C GLY A 118 -6.78 -4.16 9.70
N ARG A 119 -6.91 -3.54 8.54
CA ARG A 119 -8.17 -3.02 8.01
C ARG A 119 -8.48 -3.62 6.64
N SER A 120 -9.76 -3.59 6.25
CA SER A 120 -10.21 -4.21 5.02
C SER A 120 -11.20 -3.33 4.27
N HIS A 121 -11.31 -3.58 2.96
CA HIS A 121 -12.26 -2.91 2.08
C HIS A 121 -12.09 -1.39 2.06
N ILE A 122 -10.86 -0.95 1.76
CA ILE A 122 -10.48 0.46 1.69
C ILE A 122 -9.99 0.80 0.29
N THR A 123 -10.31 1.99 -0.17
CA THR A 123 -9.75 2.59 -1.39
C THR A 123 -9.13 3.94 -1.05
N VAL A 124 -7.90 4.18 -1.54
CA VAL A 124 -7.21 5.47 -1.49
C VAL A 124 -6.95 5.92 -2.92
N GLU A 125 -7.47 7.09 -3.32
CA GLU A 125 -7.51 7.48 -4.73
C GLU A 125 -7.20 8.96 -4.95
N GLY A 126 -6.28 9.23 -5.90
CA GLY A 126 -6.08 10.57 -6.44
C GLY A 126 -5.39 11.57 -5.50
N LEU A 127 -4.68 11.11 -4.48
CA LEU A 127 -3.98 11.96 -3.52
C LEU A 127 -2.51 12.13 -3.93
N GLU A 128 -1.94 13.31 -3.65
CA GLU A 128 -0.51 13.52 -3.67
C GLU A 128 0.08 13.28 -2.28
N ILE A 129 1.14 12.47 -2.17
CA ILE A 129 1.83 12.15 -0.91
C ILE A 129 3.30 12.43 -1.11
N THR A 130 3.87 13.34 -0.31
CA THR A 130 5.21 13.87 -0.60
C THR A 130 5.95 14.40 0.63
N ALA A 131 7.23 14.71 0.41
CA ALA A 131 8.08 15.50 1.29
C ALA A 131 8.30 14.93 2.69
N LEU A 132 8.26 13.60 2.86
CA LEU A 132 8.72 12.95 4.09
C LEU A 132 10.17 12.49 3.90
N GLY A 133 11.07 12.87 4.79
CA GLY A 133 12.45 12.43 4.67
C GLY A 133 13.29 12.59 5.92
N THR A 134 14.38 11.84 5.97
CA THR A 134 15.37 11.86 7.04
C THR A 134 16.77 11.64 6.49
N ALA A 135 17.77 12.07 7.27
CA ALA A 135 19.18 11.73 7.07
C ALA A 135 19.75 10.99 8.30
N GLU A 136 18.89 10.58 9.22
CA GLU A 136 19.29 9.93 10.46
C GLU A 136 19.25 8.41 10.35
N ALA A 137 20.29 7.75 10.90
CA ALA A 137 20.36 6.31 11.00
C ALA A 137 19.26 5.72 11.90
N GLY A 138 18.77 4.53 11.55
CA GLY A 138 17.72 3.84 12.31
C GLY A 138 16.33 4.47 12.18
N ARG A 139 16.15 5.40 11.24
CA ARG A 139 14.86 5.98 10.90
C ARG A 139 14.35 5.41 9.59
N GLU A 140 13.02 5.36 9.42
CA GLU A 140 12.36 4.87 8.21
C GLU A 140 11.22 5.80 7.82
N ALA A 141 11.24 6.30 6.57
CA ALA A 141 10.26 7.24 6.05
C ALA A 141 9.39 6.57 4.98
N ASN A 142 8.07 6.52 5.19
CA ASN A 142 7.17 5.85 4.27
C ASN A 142 6.04 6.76 3.77
N GLY A 143 5.69 6.62 2.50
CA GLY A 143 4.50 7.25 1.92
C GLY A 143 3.23 6.54 2.37
N ILE A 144 2.90 5.40 1.78
CA ILE A 144 1.73 4.59 2.15
C ILE A 144 2.19 3.25 2.71
N VAL A 145 1.66 2.85 3.86
CA VAL A 145 1.90 1.53 4.44
C VAL A 145 0.59 0.76 4.59
N VAL A 146 0.60 -0.49 4.14
CA VAL A 146 -0.47 -1.46 4.37
C VAL A 146 0.12 -2.66 5.10
N GLU A 147 -0.44 -3.02 6.26
CA GLU A 147 0.12 -4.08 7.10
C GLU A 147 -0.91 -4.86 7.92
N ALA A 148 -0.43 -5.82 8.70
CA ALA A 148 -1.15 -6.55 9.74
C ALA A 148 -2.42 -7.26 9.25
N GLY A 149 -2.29 -8.06 8.19
CA GLY A 149 -3.39 -8.87 7.67
C GLY A 149 -4.51 -8.06 7.01
N SER A 150 -4.22 -6.83 6.58
CA SER A 150 -5.16 -6.01 5.81
C SER A 150 -5.57 -6.70 4.50
N THR A 151 -6.85 -6.62 4.12
CA THR A 151 -7.36 -7.27 2.90
C THR A 151 -8.25 -6.35 2.08
N ASP A 152 -8.38 -6.62 0.78
CA ASP A 152 -9.25 -5.82 -0.11
C ASP A 152 -8.89 -4.32 -0.09
N ILE A 153 -7.61 -4.01 -0.27
CA ILE A 153 -7.10 -2.65 -0.31
C ILE A 153 -6.81 -2.26 -1.75
N THR A 154 -7.25 -1.07 -2.14
CA THR A 154 -6.95 -0.48 -3.45
C THR A 154 -6.27 0.86 -3.27
N LEU A 155 -5.05 1.00 -3.78
CA LEU A 155 -4.30 2.24 -3.88
C LEU A 155 -4.26 2.64 -5.35
N ARG A 156 -5.04 3.67 -5.75
CA ARG A 156 -5.25 3.97 -7.16
C ARG A 156 -5.04 5.43 -7.52
N GLY A 157 -4.29 5.67 -8.62
CA GLY A 157 -4.17 7.01 -9.19
C GLY A 157 -3.51 8.03 -8.27
N ASN A 158 -2.76 7.60 -7.26
CA ASN A 158 -2.08 8.49 -6.34
C ASN A 158 -0.75 8.96 -6.95
N HIS A 159 -0.28 10.12 -6.55
CA HIS A 159 0.99 10.71 -6.91
C HIS A 159 1.90 10.71 -5.67
N ILE A 160 2.93 9.84 -5.67
CA ILE A 160 3.79 9.65 -4.50
C ILE A 160 5.23 10.00 -4.90
N HIS A 161 5.83 10.94 -4.21
CA HIS A 161 7.19 11.36 -4.56
C HIS A 161 7.94 12.01 -3.39
N SER A 162 9.25 12.15 -3.54
CA SER A 162 10.11 12.80 -2.56
C SER A 162 10.03 12.18 -1.16
N ILE A 163 9.83 10.86 -1.10
CA ILE A 163 9.99 10.06 0.12
C ILE A 163 11.46 9.64 0.19
N ARG A 164 12.16 9.98 1.29
CA ARG A 164 13.62 9.91 1.28
C ARG A 164 14.21 9.45 2.61
N ASN A 165 15.22 8.57 2.53
CA ASN A 165 16.19 8.38 3.60
C ASN A 165 17.59 8.54 3.01
N THR A 166 18.32 9.55 3.44
CA THR A 166 19.67 9.87 2.96
C THR A 166 20.75 9.62 4.01
N ALA A 167 20.45 8.84 5.05
CA ALA A 167 21.44 8.40 6.03
C ALA A 167 22.58 7.60 5.35
N PRO A 168 23.77 7.52 5.96
CA PRO A 168 24.89 6.79 5.40
C PRO A 168 24.55 5.33 5.05
N ARG A 169 25.07 4.82 3.94
CA ARG A 169 24.77 3.47 3.42
C ARG A 169 25.02 2.36 4.44
N GLU A 170 26.10 2.47 5.20
CA GLU A 170 26.51 1.50 6.22
C GLU A 170 25.52 1.36 7.38
N THR A 171 24.56 2.27 7.49
CA THR A 171 23.47 2.22 8.48
C THR A 171 22.22 1.54 7.95
N TYR A 172 22.26 1.02 6.73
CA TYR A 172 21.12 0.37 6.04
C TYR A 172 19.85 1.23 6.05
N PRO A 173 19.91 2.46 5.49
CA PRO A 173 18.77 3.37 5.49
C PRO A 173 17.61 2.81 4.69
N SER A 174 16.39 3.01 5.20
CA SER A 174 15.15 2.51 4.60
C SER A 174 14.14 3.62 4.38
N ALA A 175 13.53 3.65 3.19
CA ALA A 175 12.37 4.46 2.87
C ALA A 175 11.56 3.80 1.74
N HIS A 176 10.24 3.93 1.80
CA HIS A 176 9.34 3.34 0.80
C HIS A 176 8.29 4.35 0.34
N ALA A 177 8.02 4.43 -0.95
CA ALA A 177 6.83 5.15 -1.43
C ALA A 177 5.56 4.38 -1.06
N ILE A 178 5.57 3.04 -1.25
CA ILE A 178 4.51 2.12 -0.82
C ILE A 178 5.15 0.89 -0.18
N LEU A 179 4.75 0.56 1.03
CA LEU A 179 5.16 -0.63 1.75
C LEU A 179 3.95 -1.53 2.04
N LEU A 180 3.95 -2.73 1.47
CA LEU A 180 3.00 -3.80 1.79
C LEU A 180 3.75 -4.83 2.63
N ILE A 181 3.43 -4.92 3.93
CA ILE A 181 4.17 -5.80 4.84
C ILE A 181 3.26 -6.76 5.62
N GLY A 182 3.32 -8.03 5.27
CA GLY A 182 2.58 -9.11 5.90
C GLY A 182 3.26 -9.61 7.19
N ASN A 183 3.17 -8.82 8.25
CA ASN A 183 3.89 -9.00 9.52
C ASN A 183 3.10 -9.76 10.60
N THR A 184 1.99 -10.40 10.23
CA THR A 184 1.14 -11.22 11.12
C THR A 184 0.90 -12.60 10.54
N GLU A 185 0.30 -13.50 11.32
CA GLU A 185 -0.12 -14.82 10.83
C GLU A 185 -1.35 -14.76 9.90
N GLN A 186 -2.06 -13.63 9.88
CA GLN A 186 -3.13 -13.40 8.93
C GLN A 186 -2.56 -12.87 7.61
N ALA A 187 -2.90 -13.54 6.51
CA ALA A 187 -2.49 -13.11 5.17
C ALA A 187 -3.07 -11.75 4.80
N MET A 188 -2.24 -10.91 4.19
CA MET A 188 -2.73 -9.79 3.40
C MET A 188 -3.16 -10.30 2.03
N GLN A 189 -4.40 -10.02 1.63
CA GLN A 189 -4.96 -10.55 0.39
C GLN A 189 -5.71 -9.50 -0.42
N ARG A 190 -5.76 -9.70 -1.74
CA ARG A 190 -6.47 -8.81 -2.65
C ARG A 190 -6.05 -7.35 -2.50
N ILE A 191 -4.72 -7.15 -2.51
CA ILE A 191 -4.11 -5.82 -2.48
C ILE A 191 -3.85 -5.38 -3.92
N THR A 192 -4.39 -4.25 -4.31
CA THR A 192 -4.20 -3.67 -5.64
C THR A 192 -3.53 -2.30 -5.54
N VAL A 193 -2.44 -2.14 -6.28
CA VAL A 193 -1.72 -0.87 -6.45
C VAL A 193 -1.75 -0.56 -7.94
N GLU A 194 -2.61 0.39 -8.36
CA GLU A 194 -2.88 0.60 -9.78
C GLU A 194 -2.84 2.07 -10.21
N GLY A 195 -2.26 2.34 -11.36
CA GLY A 195 -2.30 3.68 -11.98
C GLY A 195 -1.64 4.77 -11.16
N ASN A 196 -0.80 4.44 -10.18
CA ASN A 196 -0.09 5.44 -9.38
C ASN A 196 1.12 5.97 -10.13
N ARG A 197 1.50 7.20 -9.82
CA ARG A 197 2.71 7.84 -10.30
C ARG A 197 3.69 7.97 -9.13
N ILE A 198 4.86 7.31 -9.22
CA ILE A 198 5.84 7.22 -8.13
C ILE A 198 7.19 7.69 -8.66
N HIS A 199 7.80 8.70 -8.03
CA HIS A 199 9.07 9.20 -8.51
C HIS A 199 9.86 10.03 -7.49
N ASP A 200 11.13 10.30 -7.83
CA ASP A 200 12.04 11.13 -7.04
C ASP A 200 12.17 10.64 -5.58
N CYS A 201 12.14 9.32 -5.38
CA CYS A 201 12.31 8.70 -4.06
C CYS A 201 13.77 8.24 -3.86
N VAL A 202 14.31 8.49 -2.67
CA VAL A 202 15.62 8.00 -2.24
C VAL A 202 15.38 6.94 -1.17
N THR A 203 15.35 5.69 -1.61
CA THR A 203 14.92 4.57 -0.77
C THR A 203 16.02 3.98 0.12
N GLY A 204 17.24 4.48 -0.03
CA GLY A 204 18.37 3.94 0.70
C GLY A 204 18.75 2.54 0.18
N THR A 205 18.69 1.56 1.05
CA THR A 205 18.88 0.14 0.70
C THR A 205 17.56 -0.61 0.48
N SER A 206 16.44 0.11 0.52
CA SER A 206 15.09 -0.41 0.31
C SER A 206 14.52 -0.06 -1.07
N GLU A 207 13.22 -0.16 -1.26
CA GLU A 207 12.54 -0.14 -2.55
C GLU A 207 11.43 0.92 -2.60
N ALA A 208 11.08 1.40 -3.79
CA ALA A 208 9.98 2.34 -3.93
C ALA A 208 8.62 1.68 -3.67
N VAL A 209 8.41 0.46 -4.18
CA VAL A 209 7.23 -0.37 -3.91
C VAL A 209 7.68 -1.72 -3.39
N THR A 210 7.46 -1.98 -2.12
CA THR A 210 7.89 -3.19 -1.43
C THR A 210 6.70 -4.07 -1.10
N ILE A 211 6.81 -5.36 -1.41
CA ILE A 211 5.85 -6.39 -1.03
C ILE A 211 6.63 -7.45 -0.24
N ASN A 212 6.45 -7.53 1.07
CA ASN A 212 7.26 -8.39 1.92
C ASN A 212 6.45 -9.13 2.99
N GLY A 213 6.90 -10.31 3.41
CA GLY A 213 6.22 -11.14 4.40
C GLY A 213 4.94 -11.77 3.87
N TYR A 214 3.95 -12.03 4.73
CA TYR A 214 2.74 -12.76 4.36
C TYR A 214 1.76 -11.92 3.54
N VAL A 215 2.18 -11.52 2.35
CA VAL A 215 1.32 -10.92 1.33
C VAL A 215 0.99 -12.00 0.31
N ASP A 216 -0.27 -12.47 0.32
CA ASP A 216 -0.75 -13.61 -0.46
C ASP A 216 -1.89 -13.18 -1.40
N GLY A 217 -1.54 -12.88 -2.63
CA GLY A 217 -2.49 -12.34 -3.62
C GLY A 217 -2.46 -10.83 -3.70
N PHE A 218 -1.61 -10.30 -4.58
CA PHE A 218 -1.48 -8.88 -4.86
C PHE A 218 -1.39 -8.60 -6.36
N ARG A 219 -1.68 -7.34 -6.71
CA ARG A 219 -1.59 -6.85 -8.07
C ARG A 219 -0.97 -5.47 -8.11
N ILE A 220 0.18 -5.34 -8.76
CA ILE A 220 0.88 -4.07 -9.01
C ILE A 220 0.77 -3.78 -10.49
N GLU A 221 -0.14 -2.89 -10.90
CA GLU A 221 -0.43 -2.72 -12.30
C GLU A 221 -0.57 -1.28 -12.78
N SER A 222 -0.14 -1.06 -14.02
CA SER A 222 -0.35 0.23 -14.72
C SER A 222 0.23 1.44 -13.97
N ASN A 223 1.22 1.23 -13.10
CA ASN A 223 1.90 2.32 -12.41
C ASN A 223 3.01 2.90 -13.29
N GLU A 224 3.27 4.18 -13.13
CA GLU A 224 4.43 4.88 -13.68
C GLU A 224 5.46 5.10 -12.56
N ILE A 225 6.65 4.48 -12.64
CA ILE A 225 7.69 4.57 -11.61
C ILE A 225 9.01 5.02 -12.25
N PHE A 226 9.59 6.09 -11.75
CA PHE A 226 10.81 6.63 -12.35
C PHE A 226 11.61 7.51 -11.40
N ARG A 227 12.90 7.67 -11.69
CA ARG A 227 13.86 8.42 -10.86
C ARG A 227 13.75 8.05 -9.37
N CYS A 228 13.76 6.75 -9.10
CA CYS A 228 13.88 6.20 -7.76
C CYS A 228 15.23 5.47 -7.62
N SER A 229 15.84 5.54 -6.45
CA SER A 229 17.06 4.81 -6.18
C SER A 229 16.79 3.35 -5.85
N ASN A 230 17.82 2.52 -5.96
CA ASN A 230 17.88 1.12 -5.62
C ASN A 230 16.89 0.23 -6.40
N ILE A 231 15.67 0.01 -5.92
CA ILE A 231 14.72 -0.89 -6.56
C ILE A 231 13.36 -0.19 -6.73
N ALA A 232 12.74 -0.33 -7.92
CA ALA A 232 11.41 0.26 -8.14
C ALA A 232 10.28 -0.60 -7.58
N ILE A 233 10.27 -1.91 -7.85
CA ILE A 233 9.29 -2.86 -7.31
C ILE A 233 10.03 -4.10 -6.82
N ASP A 234 9.81 -4.51 -5.58
CA ASP A 234 10.32 -5.77 -5.04
C ASP A 234 9.21 -6.63 -4.44
N ALA A 235 9.20 -7.91 -4.84
CA ALA A 235 8.45 -8.97 -4.18
C ALA A 235 9.44 -9.82 -3.38
N ALA A 236 9.44 -9.66 -2.07
CA ALA A 236 10.52 -10.10 -1.19
C ALA A 236 10.14 -11.24 -0.26
N GLY A 237 11.16 -11.92 0.24
CA GLY A 237 11.06 -12.93 1.29
C GLY A 237 12.36 -13.09 2.07
N GLY A 238 12.26 -13.45 3.34
CA GLY A 238 13.44 -13.73 4.14
C GLY A 238 14.02 -12.55 4.94
N TYR A 239 13.41 -11.38 4.91
CA TYR A 239 13.87 -10.17 5.58
C TYR A 239 13.22 -9.94 6.96
N ALA A 240 12.88 -11.00 7.67
CA ALA A 240 12.25 -10.94 8.99
C ALA A 240 10.98 -10.07 9.07
N ALA A 241 10.29 -9.88 7.95
CA ALA A 241 9.02 -9.15 7.89
C ALA A 241 7.91 -9.88 8.66
N ASN A 242 7.98 -11.21 8.71
CA ASN A 242 7.08 -12.05 9.50
C ASN A 242 7.89 -12.91 10.48
N ARG A 243 7.40 -13.02 11.72
CA ARG A 243 8.05 -13.84 12.75
C ARG A 243 7.99 -15.34 12.46
N ASN A 244 6.94 -15.77 11.74
CA ASN A 244 6.81 -17.14 11.30
C ASN A 244 7.58 -17.30 9.98
N PRO A 245 8.65 -18.11 9.92
CA PRO A 245 9.47 -18.27 8.74
C PRO A 245 8.69 -18.86 7.54
N ASP A 246 7.67 -19.67 7.77
CA ASP A 246 6.85 -20.26 6.70
C ASP A 246 5.91 -19.22 6.04
N LEU A 247 5.72 -18.09 6.68
CA LEU A 247 4.89 -16.98 6.20
C LEU A 247 5.72 -15.77 5.73
N ASN A 248 7.04 -15.81 5.89
CA ASN A 248 7.92 -14.68 5.66
C ASN A 248 8.35 -14.51 4.19
N TYR A 249 7.39 -14.54 3.25
CA TYR A 249 7.60 -14.26 1.83
C TYR A 249 6.32 -13.87 1.10
N ALA A 250 6.46 -12.98 0.11
CA ALA A 250 5.38 -12.59 -0.79
C ALA A 250 5.05 -13.71 -1.77
N ARG A 251 3.75 -13.89 -2.09
CA ARG A 251 3.29 -14.97 -2.96
C ARG A 251 2.02 -14.65 -3.74
N ASN A 252 1.78 -15.44 -4.82
CA ASN A 252 0.57 -15.36 -5.64
C ASN A 252 0.33 -13.94 -6.19
N GLY A 253 1.41 -13.31 -6.67
CA GLY A 253 1.40 -11.91 -7.09
C GLY A 253 1.47 -11.72 -8.60
N VAL A 254 0.91 -10.61 -9.07
CA VAL A 254 1.02 -10.17 -10.47
C VAL A 254 1.57 -8.76 -10.54
N ILE A 255 2.69 -8.58 -11.25
CA ILE A 255 3.31 -7.27 -11.54
C ILE A 255 3.19 -7.05 -13.05
N CYS A 256 2.28 -6.17 -13.48
CA CYS A 256 1.97 -6.08 -14.89
C CYS A 256 1.64 -4.67 -15.39
N ARG A 257 1.89 -4.44 -16.69
CA ARG A 257 1.54 -3.19 -17.40
C ARG A 257 2.16 -1.92 -16.79
N ASN A 258 3.15 -2.04 -15.91
CA ASN A 258 3.85 -0.88 -15.35
C ASN A 258 4.81 -0.29 -16.39
N VAL A 259 4.98 1.03 -16.32
CA VAL A 259 6.01 1.77 -17.07
C VAL A 259 7.08 2.19 -16.06
N ILE A 260 8.29 1.65 -16.20
CA ILE A 260 9.38 1.85 -15.24
C ILE A 260 10.61 2.34 -15.99
N TYR A 261 11.16 3.47 -15.57
CA TYR A 261 12.33 4.05 -16.25
C TYR A 261 13.17 4.93 -15.33
N ASP A 262 14.41 5.16 -15.74
CA ASP A 262 15.37 5.96 -14.98
C ASP A 262 15.50 5.49 -13.52
N ILE A 263 15.57 4.16 -13.35
CA ILE A 263 15.85 3.53 -12.05
C ILE A 263 17.35 3.32 -11.99
N ASP A 264 17.99 4.16 -11.19
CA ASP A 264 19.42 4.19 -11.01
C ASP A 264 19.79 4.73 -9.63
N ASN A 265 21.06 4.69 -9.31
CA ASN A 265 21.56 5.17 -8.03
C ASN A 265 22.20 6.58 -8.12
N GLU A 266 21.79 7.39 -9.09
CA GLU A 266 22.27 8.78 -9.18
C GLU A 266 21.69 9.67 -8.07
N LEU A 267 20.55 9.28 -7.50
CA LEU A 267 19.96 9.89 -6.33
C LEU A 267 20.39 9.16 -5.05
N GLY A 268 20.94 9.88 -4.09
CA GLY A 268 21.25 9.35 -2.76
C GLY A 268 22.63 8.71 -2.61
N GLN A 269 22.79 7.93 -1.56
CA GLN A 269 24.06 7.44 -1.04
C GLN A 269 24.66 6.24 -1.81
N LEU A 270 23.92 5.67 -2.74
CA LEU A 270 24.41 4.60 -3.64
C LEU A 270 24.95 5.16 -4.97
N LYS A 271 25.12 6.47 -5.07
CA LYS A 271 25.56 7.14 -6.29
C LYS A 271 26.82 6.51 -6.87
N GLY A 272 26.79 6.26 -8.17
CA GLY A 272 27.88 5.58 -8.89
C GLY A 272 27.82 4.06 -8.84
N ASN A 273 26.95 3.45 -8.05
CA ASN A 273 26.70 2.01 -8.09
C ASN A 273 25.62 1.71 -9.15
N CYS A 274 26.01 1.02 -10.20
CA CYS A 274 25.15 0.59 -11.29
C CYS A 274 24.39 -0.69 -10.92
N GLY A 275 23.67 -0.69 -9.80
CA GLY A 275 23.00 -1.86 -9.22
C GLY A 275 21.49 -1.79 -9.10
N ALA A 276 20.91 -0.62 -9.38
CA ALA A 276 19.48 -0.39 -9.25
C ALA A 276 18.65 -1.28 -10.20
N ILE A 277 17.45 -1.67 -9.79
CA ILE A 277 16.65 -2.69 -10.47
C ILE A 277 15.22 -2.18 -10.66
N ALA A 278 14.66 -2.38 -11.85
CA ALA A 278 13.28 -1.99 -12.10
C ALA A 278 12.26 -2.92 -11.43
N ILE A 279 12.39 -4.24 -11.59
CA ILE A 279 11.53 -5.23 -10.92
C ILE A 279 12.41 -6.34 -10.35
N TYR A 280 12.22 -6.63 -9.10
CA TYR A 280 12.97 -7.64 -8.38
C TYR A 280 12.00 -8.66 -7.73
N ALA A 281 12.32 -9.91 -7.84
CA ALA A 281 11.68 -10.98 -7.08
C ALA A 281 12.78 -11.70 -6.33
N ASP A 282 12.80 -11.58 -5.02
CA ASP A 282 13.82 -12.13 -4.14
C ASP A 282 13.19 -12.87 -2.97
N GLY A 283 13.31 -14.18 -2.95
CA GLY A 283 12.66 -15.03 -1.95
C GLY A 283 11.14 -15.15 -2.11
N ALA A 284 10.55 -14.57 -3.14
CA ALA A 284 9.12 -14.62 -3.41
C ALA A 284 8.72 -15.89 -4.18
N ARG A 285 7.44 -16.23 -4.16
CA ARG A 285 6.93 -17.44 -4.82
C ARG A 285 5.67 -17.16 -5.62
N ASP A 286 5.52 -17.87 -6.75
CA ASP A 286 4.31 -17.79 -7.59
C ASP A 286 4.03 -16.37 -8.10
N ILE A 287 5.07 -15.67 -8.59
CA ILE A 287 4.98 -14.30 -9.09
C ILE A 287 4.95 -14.29 -10.61
N THR A 288 3.97 -13.60 -11.18
CA THR A 288 3.91 -13.35 -12.62
C THR A 288 4.30 -11.89 -12.92
N ILE A 289 5.36 -11.71 -13.72
CA ILE A 289 5.85 -10.40 -14.18
C ILE A 289 5.59 -10.32 -15.69
N GLU A 290 4.58 -9.52 -16.09
CA GLU A 290 4.17 -9.50 -17.48
C GLU A 290 3.77 -8.14 -18.03
N ARG A 291 4.00 -7.93 -19.34
CA ARG A 291 3.54 -6.73 -20.07
C ARG A 291 4.04 -5.40 -19.49
N ASN A 292 5.15 -5.41 -18.75
CA ASN A 292 5.77 -4.20 -18.27
C ASN A 292 6.65 -3.59 -19.37
N ARG A 293 6.78 -2.28 -19.35
CA ARG A 293 7.71 -1.49 -20.20
C ARG A 293 8.78 -0.91 -19.31
N ILE A 294 10.01 -1.38 -19.50
CA ILE A 294 11.18 -1.02 -18.69
C ILE A 294 12.23 -0.42 -19.59
N HIS A 295 12.75 0.75 -19.26
CA HIS A 295 13.81 1.36 -20.05
C HIS A 295 14.69 2.32 -19.26
N ARG A 296 15.95 2.44 -19.65
CA ARG A 296 16.97 3.31 -19.02
C ARG A 296 17.13 3.07 -17.51
N CYS A 297 17.13 1.80 -17.10
CA CYS A 297 17.44 1.39 -15.74
C CYS A 297 18.86 0.82 -15.66
N ASP A 298 19.41 0.63 -14.48
CA ASP A 298 20.66 -0.12 -14.35
C ASP A 298 20.45 -1.59 -14.71
N ARG A 299 19.42 -2.19 -14.15
CA ARG A 299 18.97 -3.56 -14.43
C ARG A 299 17.45 -3.56 -14.64
N GLY A 300 16.96 -4.45 -15.51
CA GLY A 300 15.55 -4.57 -15.79
C GLY A 300 14.82 -5.46 -14.80
N ILE A 301 14.76 -6.77 -15.05
CA ILE A 301 14.05 -7.73 -14.19
C ILE A 301 15.04 -8.73 -13.59
N GLY A 302 15.04 -8.86 -12.27
CA GLY A 302 15.82 -9.85 -11.53
C GLY A 302 14.92 -10.90 -10.89
N ILE A 303 15.25 -12.17 -11.11
CA ILE A 303 14.68 -13.31 -10.38
C ILE A 303 15.83 -13.92 -9.59
N VAL A 304 15.89 -13.59 -8.33
CA VAL A 304 17.07 -13.81 -7.49
C VAL A 304 16.69 -14.44 -6.16
N SER A 305 17.62 -15.15 -5.57
CA SER A 305 17.52 -15.60 -4.18
C SER A 305 18.75 -15.07 -3.43
N GLU A 306 18.53 -14.14 -2.52
CA GLU A 306 19.63 -13.59 -1.70
C GLU A 306 20.01 -14.52 -0.56
N THR A 307 19.18 -15.52 -0.26
CA THR A 307 19.45 -16.53 0.77
C THR A 307 18.88 -17.89 0.37
N ASP A 308 19.60 -18.95 0.70
CA ASP A 308 19.15 -20.33 0.45
C ASP A 308 17.90 -20.71 1.24
N ALA A 309 17.65 -20.04 2.37
CA ALA A 309 16.49 -20.30 3.20
C ALA A 309 15.17 -19.84 2.53
N TYR A 310 15.25 -18.84 1.65
CA TYR A 310 14.10 -18.29 0.95
C TYR A 310 14.35 -18.25 -0.56
N PRO A 311 14.32 -19.41 -1.23
CA PRO A 311 14.50 -19.46 -2.67
C PRO A 311 13.29 -18.85 -3.39
N THR A 312 13.56 -18.05 -4.41
CA THR A 312 12.55 -17.55 -5.34
C THR A 312 12.07 -18.68 -6.22
N LEU A 313 10.77 -18.97 -6.19
CA LEU A 313 10.20 -20.16 -6.81
C LEU A 313 9.01 -19.84 -7.71
N ARG A 314 8.91 -20.59 -8.82
CA ARG A 314 7.76 -20.60 -9.74
C ARG A 314 7.37 -19.22 -10.25
N CYS A 315 8.37 -18.38 -10.53
CA CYS A 315 8.15 -17.07 -11.13
C CYS A 315 8.02 -17.18 -12.65
N ILE A 316 7.11 -16.42 -13.23
CA ILE A 316 6.86 -16.36 -14.67
C ILE A 316 7.19 -14.94 -15.15
N VAL A 317 8.12 -14.82 -16.11
CA VAL A 317 8.44 -13.56 -16.78
C VAL A 317 8.07 -13.68 -18.22
N ARG A 318 7.08 -12.89 -18.69
CA ARG A 318 6.61 -12.98 -20.07
C ARG A 318 6.09 -11.65 -20.62
N ASN A 319 6.22 -11.48 -21.93
CA ASN A 319 5.64 -10.33 -22.66
C ASN A 319 6.09 -8.95 -22.13
N ASN A 320 7.25 -8.85 -21.48
CA ASN A 320 7.81 -7.57 -21.06
C ASN A 320 8.64 -6.97 -22.19
N ILE A 321 8.70 -5.64 -22.26
CA ILE A 321 9.61 -4.91 -23.12
C ILE A 321 10.67 -4.28 -22.22
N VAL A 322 11.91 -4.73 -22.32
CA VAL A 322 13.05 -4.25 -21.54
C VAL A 322 14.11 -3.72 -22.48
N THR A 323 14.42 -2.44 -22.38
CA THR A 323 15.35 -1.78 -23.31
C THR A 323 16.29 -0.83 -22.59
N SER A 324 17.48 -0.63 -23.16
CA SER A 324 18.44 0.38 -22.72
C SER A 324 18.84 0.28 -21.23
N CYS A 325 18.89 -0.94 -20.69
CA CYS A 325 19.44 -1.17 -19.36
C CYS A 325 20.97 -1.11 -19.39
N ARG A 326 21.57 -0.46 -18.41
CA ARG A 326 23.03 -0.25 -18.37
C ARG A 326 23.82 -1.56 -18.14
N ARG A 327 23.27 -2.51 -17.41
CA ARG A 327 23.94 -3.80 -17.10
C ARG A 327 23.24 -5.01 -17.71
N THR A 328 22.01 -5.27 -17.29
CA THR A 328 21.29 -6.47 -17.71
C THR A 328 19.82 -6.17 -17.94
N GLY A 329 19.24 -6.78 -18.98
CA GLY A 329 17.80 -6.67 -19.23
C GLY A 329 17.01 -7.58 -18.28
N ILE A 330 17.24 -8.88 -18.35
CA ILE A 330 16.62 -9.89 -17.47
C ILE A 330 17.72 -10.82 -16.99
N TYR A 331 17.72 -11.14 -15.70
CA TYR A 331 18.70 -12.04 -15.12
C TYR A 331 18.10 -12.92 -14.03
N MET A 332 18.76 -14.04 -13.79
CA MET A 332 18.47 -14.99 -12.72
C MET A 332 19.77 -15.31 -11.98
N GLY A 333 19.68 -15.59 -10.70
CA GLY A 333 20.84 -15.96 -9.93
C GLY A 333 20.69 -15.78 -8.43
N GLY A 334 21.82 -15.76 -7.74
CA GLY A 334 21.97 -15.47 -6.32
C GLY A 334 23.19 -14.59 -6.09
N TYR A 335 23.47 -14.26 -4.83
CA TYR A 335 24.71 -13.59 -4.46
C TYR A 335 25.88 -14.56 -4.51
N LEU A 336 27.08 -14.02 -4.81
CA LEU A 336 28.35 -14.73 -4.59
C LEU A 336 28.41 -15.11 -3.11
N ASP A 337 28.72 -16.36 -2.81
CA ASP A 337 28.77 -16.98 -1.48
C ASP A 337 27.50 -17.69 -1.02
N TYR A 338 26.40 -17.59 -1.72
CA TYR A 338 25.24 -18.46 -1.55
C TYR A 338 25.22 -19.50 -2.66
N THR A 339 24.77 -20.71 -2.34
CA THR A 339 24.75 -21.81 -3.30
C THR A 339 23.86 -21.43 -4.48
N CYS A 340 24.48 -20.99 -5.56
CA CYS A 340 23.77 -20.63 -6.77
C CYS A 340 23.19 -21.89 -7.39
N LEU A 341 21.89 -22.12 -7.24
CA LEU A 341 21.16 -23.06 -8.07
C LEU A 341 21.04 -22.49 -9.48
N LEU A 342 22.15 -22.48 -10.21
CA LEU A 342 22.14 -22.25 -11.65
C LEU A 342 21.44 -23.42 -12.32
N TYR A 343 20.13 -23.37 -12.45
CA TYR A 343 19.43 -24.13 -13.46
C TYR A 343 19.73 -23.45 -14.80
N THR A 344 20.77 -23.91 -15.47
CA THR A 344 20.92 -23.68 -16.90
C THR A 344 19.86 -24.52 -17.59
N SER A 345 18.72 -23.91 -17.93
CA SER A 345 17.87 -24.48 -18.95
C SER A 345 18.67 -24.53 -20.24
N PRO A 346 18.86 -25.67 -20.88
CA PRO A 346 19.49 -25.70 -22.19
C PRO A 346 18.64 -24.85 -23.12
N SER A 347 19.20 -23.77 -23.64
CA SER A 347 18.56 -22.99 -24.70
C SER A 347 18.30 -23.97 -25.87
N PRO A 348 17.07 -24.04 -26.39
CA PRO A 348 16.86 -24.77 -27.62
C PRO A 348 17.68 -24.10 -28.72
N ARG A 349 18.50 -24.89 -29.41
CA ARG A 349 19.27 -24.44 -30.57
C ARG A 349 18.34 -24.22 -31.76
#